data_b38f5bb83eed28208ae5238a7735e1db
#
_entry.id   b38f5bb83eed28208ae5238a7735e1db
#
_cell.length_a   1.000
_cell.length_b   1.000
_cell.length_c   1.000
_cell.angle_alpha   90.00
_cell.angle_beta   90.00
_cell.angle_gamma   90.00
#
_symmetry.space_group_name_H-M   'P 1'
#
loop_
_entity.id
_entity.type
_entity.pdbx_description
1 polymer ?
#
loop_
_entity_poly.entity_id
_entity_poly.type
_entity_poly.pdbx_seq_one_letter_code
_entity_poly.pdbx_strand_id
1 'polypeptide(L)' 'MDKQEIGLHAGIVWHLLNDNAKWSYQSLKRKSGLKDRELGAALGWLAREDKIEFEQREEELYLYLCVNVYIG' A
#
# COMPACT_ATOMS: atom_id res chain seq x y z
N MET A 1 4.09 17.80 2.97
CA MET A 1 3.19 16.64 3.09
C MET A 1 2.61 16.60 4.47
N ASP A 2 1.32 16.60 4.61
CA ASP A 2 0.67 16.59 5.90
C ASP A 2 -0.17 15.33 6.06
N LYS A 3 -0.78 15.18 7.21
CA LYS A 3 -1.54 13.95 7.50
C LYS A 3 -2.71 13.76 6.56
N GLN A 4 -3.33 14.83 6.15
CA GLN A 4 -4.46 14.75 5.25
C GLN A 4 -4.01 14.23 3.89
N GLU A 5 -2.87 14.69 3.40
CA GLU A 5 -2.34 14.20 2.14
C GLU A 5 -1.94 12.74 2.26
N ILE A 6 -1.38 12.36 3.39
CA ILE A 6 -1.01 10.96 3.61
C ILE A 6 -2.25 10.08 3.50
N GLY A 7 -3.35 10.52 4.10
CA GLY A 7 -4.60 9.77 4.01
C GLY A 7 -5.12 9.66 2.60
N LEU A 8 -5.01 10.74 1.83
CA LEU A 8 -5.44 10.73 0.43
C LEU A 8 -4.58 9.79 -0.39
N HIS A 9 -3.26 9.83 -0.18
CA HIS A 9 -2.35 8.94 -0.89
C HIS A 9 -2.60 7.49 -0.50
N ALA A 10 -2.89 7.26 0.78
CA ALA A 10 -3.20 5.91 1.25
C ALA A 10 -4.46 5.38 0.53
N GLY A 11 -5.44 6.26 0.31
CA GLY A 11 -6.65 5.89 -0.42
C GLY A 11 -6.36 5.47 -1.84
N ILE A 12 -5.44 6.19 -2.52
CA ILE A 12 -5.03 5.85 -3.88
C ILE A 12 -4.40 4.47 -3.90
N VAL A 13 -3.49 4.22 -2.97
CA VAL A 13 -2.78 2.95 -2.91
C VAL A 13 -3.76 1.81 -2.60
N TRP A 14 -4.63 2.03 -1.63
CA TRP A 14 -5.60 1.00 -1.23
C TRP A 14 -6.50 0.63 -2.39
N HIS A 15 -6.89 1.63 -3.18
CA HIS A 15 -7.74 1.40 -4.33
C HIS A 15 -7.04 0.55 -5.38
N LEU A 16 -5.74 0.81 -5.60
CA LEU A 16 -4.98 0.02 -6.55
C LEU A 16 -4.84 -1.43 -6.08
N LEU A 17 -4.65 -1.62 -4.79
CA LEU A 17 -4.46 -2.96 -4.25
C LEU A 17 -5.77 -3.75 -4.15
N ASN A 18 -6.88 -3.08 -4.46
CA ASN A 18 -8.18 -3.70 -4.31
C ASN A 18 -8.47 -4.80 -5.32
N ASP A 19 -7.56 -5.12 -6.20
CA ASP A 19 -7.70 -6.24 -7.12
C ASP A 19 -7.23 -7.55 -6.45
N ASN A 20 -6.78 -7.45 -5.19
CA ASN A 20 -6.32 -8.59 -4.40
C ASN A 20 -5.09 -9.28 -4.97
N ALA A 21 -4.37 -8.61 -5.84
CA ALA A 21 -3.13 -9.13 -6.37
C ALA A 21 -1.98 -8.62 -5.53
N LYS A 22 -0.85 -9.31 -5.62
CA LYS A 22 0.35 -8.81 -4.98
C LYS A 22 1.04 -7.89 -5.96
N TRP A 23 1.33 -6.70 -5.50
CA TRP A 23 1.99 -5.69 -6.33
C TRP A 23 3.41 -5.51 -5.85
N SER A 24 4.36 -5.46 -6.76
CA SER A 24 5.71 -5.08 -6.35
C SER A 24 5.71 -3.60 -6.02
N TYR A 25 6.62 -3.20 -5.15
CA TYR A 25 6.74 -1.79 -4.77
C TYR A 25 6.95 -0.93 -6.02
N GLN A 26 7.79 -1.39 -6.95
CA GLN A 26 8.08 -0.62 -8.16
C GLN A 26 6.84 -0.43 -9.03
N SER A 27 6.06 -1.47 -9.20
CA SER A 27 4.83 -1.38 -9.98
C SER A 27 3.83 -0.46 -9.31
N LEU A 28 3.72 -0.55 -8.01
CA LEU A 28 2.80 0.27 -7.26
C LEU A 28 3.20 1.74 -7.35
N LYS A 29 4.50 2.01 -7.25
CA LYS A 29 5.00 3.35 -7.36
C LYS A 29 4.67 3.94 -8.73
N ARG A 30 4.93 3.16 -9.78
CA ARG A 30 4.68 3.63 -11.14
C ARG A 30 3.20 3.88 -11.39
N LYS A 31 2.37 2.97 -10.94
CA LYS A 31 0.95 3.07 -11.22
C LYS A 31 0.28 4.16 -10.38
N SER A 32 0.73 4.35 -9.15
CA SER A 32 0.14 5.35 -8.29
C SER A 32 0.60 6.76 -8.65
N GLY A 33 1.76 6.87 -9.28
CA GLY A 33 2.33 8.17 -9.60
C GLY A 33 2.91 8.87 -8.38
N LEU A 34 3.01 8.18 -7.27
CA LEU A 34 3.52 8.79 -6.04
C LEU A 34 5.03 8.70 -5.97
N LYS A 35 5.64 9.67 -5.31
CA LYS A 35 7.07 9.66 -5.10
C LYS A 35 7.36 8.73 -3.93
N ASP A 36 8.62 8.33 -3.79
CA ASP A 36 9.00 7.38 -2.74
C ASP A 36 8.56 7.82 -1.35
N ARG A 37 8.74 9.09 -1.03
CA ARG A 37 8.35 9.58 0.28
C ARG A 37 6.85 9.50 0.48
N GLU A 38 6.11 9.86 -0.54
CA GLU A 38 4.65 9.82 -0.49
C GLU A 38 4.13 8.40 -0.38
N LEU A 39 4.70 7.52 -1.19
CA LEU A 39 4.29 6.12 -1.19
C LEU A 39 4.65 5.47 0.15
N GLY A 40 5.86 5.74 0.63
CA GLY A 40 6.29 5.18 1.91
C GLY A 40 5.37 5.59 3.06
N ALA A 41 4.98 6.87 3.09
CA ALA A 41 4.09 7.36 4.13
C ALA A 41 2.70 6.71 4.01
N ALA A 42 2.21 6.56 2.78
CA ALA A 42 0.90 5.94 2.55
C ALA A 42 0.91 4.48 2.98
N LEU A 43 1.99 3.76 2.66
CA LEU A 43 2.10 2.36 3.03
C LEU A 43 2.20 2.21 4.55
N GLY A 44 2.93 3.11 5.20
CA GLY A 44 3.02 3.09 6.66
C GLY A 44 1.67 3.33 7.31
N TRP A 45 0.89 4.25 6.74
CA TRP A 45 -0.44 4.54 7.24
C TRP A 45 -1.33 3.30 7.12
N LEU A 46 -1.30 2.65 5.95
CA LEU A 46 -2.13 1.47 5.73
C LEU A 46 -1.69 0.30 6.60
N ALA A 47 -0.39 0.17 6.82
CA ALA A 47 0.13 -0.88 7.68
C ALA A 47 -0.33 -0.68 9.12
N ARG A 48 -0.31 0.57 9.56
CA ARG A 48 -0.77 0.86 10.91
C ARG A 48 -2.24 0.56 11.08
N GLU A 49 -3.02 0.73 10.01
CA GLU A 49 -4.45 0.44 10.03
C GLU A 49 -4.74 -1.03 9.78
N ASP A 50 -3.71 -1.84 9.66
CA ASP A 50 -3.84 -3.28 9.40
C ASP A 50 -4.58 -3.58 8.10
N LYS A 51 -4.39 -2.73 7.10
CA LYS A 51 -5.06 -2.92 5.84
C LYS A 51 -4.22 -3.59 4.77
N ILE A 52 -2.92 -3.64 4.97
CA ILE A 52 -2.03 -4.26 3.99
C ILE A 52 -1.00 -5.13 4.66
N GLU A 53 -0.44 -6.04 3.87
CA GLU A 53 0.65 -6.88 4.31
C GLU A 53 1.83 -6.70 3.37
N PHE A 54 3.01 -7.06 3.85
CA PHE A 54 4.22 -6.93 3.10
C PHE A 54 4.87 -8.30 2.93
N GLU A 55 5.44 -8.55 1.77
CA GLU A 55 6.17 -9.77 1.55
C GLU A 55 7.48 -9.42 0.88
N GLN A 56 8.60 -9.75 1.51
CA GLN A 56 9.91 -9.48 0.95
C GLN A 56 10.40 -10.76 0.29
N ARG A 57 10.69 -10.71 -1.00
CA ARG A 57 11.25 -11.82 -1.71
C ARG A 57 12.52 -11.36 -2.35
N GLU A 58 13.62 -11.89 -1.91
CA GLU A 58 14.94 -11.52 -2.42
C GLU A 58 15.10 -10.01 -2.31
N GLU A 59 15.15 -9.32 -3.42
CA GLU A 59 15.34 -7.89 -3.38
C GLU A 59 14.07 -7.12 -3.71
N GLU A 60 12.95 -7.80 -3.83
CA GLU A 60 11.72 -7.14 -4.22
C GLU A 60 10.70 -7.16 -3.09
N LEU A 61 10.11 -6.03 -2.82
CA LEU A 61 9.07 -5.93 -1.81
C LEU A 61 7.71 -5.98 -2.49
N TYR A 62 6.84 -6.85 -2.01
CA TYR A 62 5.48 -6.98 -2.52
C TYR A 62 4.47 -6.53 -1.47
N LEU A 63 3.40 -5.93 -1.92
CA LEU A 63 2.34 -5.40 -1.06
C LEU A 63 1.01 -6.01 -1.51
N TYR A 64 0.14 -6.31 -0.56
CA TYR A 64 -1.20 -6.81 -0.90
C TYR A 64 -2.16 -6.51 0.25
N LEU A 65 -3.44 -6.54 -0.05
CA LEU A 65 -4.44 -6.23 0.98
C LEU A 65 -4.49 -7.33 2.02
N CYS A 66 -4.65 -6.90 3.25
CA CYS A 66 -4.84 -7.81 4.33
C CYS A 66 -6.29 -8.26 4.27
N VAL A 67 -6.52 -9.48 3.90
CA VAL A 67 -7.82 -9.98 3.77
C VAL A 67 -8.25 -10.49 5.07
N ASN A 68 -8.88 -9.75 5.84
CA ASN A 68 -9.28 -10.09 7.02
C ASN A 68 -10.57 -10.57 7.01
N VAL A 69 -10.70 -11.59 6.83
CA VAL A 69 -11.87 -12.05 6.71
C VAL A 69 -12.44 -12.43 7.82
N TYR A 70 -12.83 -12.32 8.31
CA TYR A 70 -13.47 -12.68 9.24
C TYR A 70 -14.55 -12.50 9.38
N ILE A 71 -14.92 -12.87 9.51
CA ILE A 71 -15.74 -12.80 9.57
C ILE A 71 -16.42 -12.76 10.39
N GLY A 72 -16.48 -12.54 10.76
CA GLY A 72 -17.12 -12.42 11.57
C GLY A 72 -17.35 -12.49 11.95
#